data_d17c8e92d58e5286963cff87fb9add59
#
_entry.id   d17c8e92d58e5286963cff87fb9add59
#
_cell.length_a   1.000
_cell.length_b   1.000
_cell.length_c   1.000
_cell.angle_alpha   90.00
_cell.angle_beta   90.00
_cell.angle_gamma   90.00
#
_symmetry.space_group_name_H-M   'P 1'
#
loop_
_entity.id
_entity.type
_entity.pdbx_description
1 polymer ?
#
loop_
_entity_poly.entity_id
_entity_poly.type
_entity_poly.pdbx_seq_one_letter_code
_entity_poly.pdbx_strand_id
1 'polypeptide(L)'
;MNRRYTREEYLEKANIIRKYMPHAGLTTDIIVGFPGESEEDFQDSMRIVREVGFSRIHVFKYSKRKNTKAAVMKNQIDGKVKKERSEKLIALGEEYQEIFEKENMKTPQSVLFEEDHEGEYYGYTTNYIRVKAKSQIDLKNKIKSVKILDTGEIANCEIIGD
;
A
#
# COMPACT_ATOMS: atom_id res chain seq x y z
N MET A 1 19.90 -5.78 5.95
CA MET A 1 19.86 -4.30 5.84
C MET A 1 20.10 -3.72 7.24
N ASN A 2 20.71 -2.57 7.36
CA ASN A 2 21.04 -2.00 8.69
C ASN A 2 19.80 -1.31 9.33
N ARG A 3 18.74 -2.06 9.62
CA ARG A 3 17.57 -1.62 10.38
C ARG A 3 17.74 -1.93 11.85
N ARG A 4 17.41 -1.00 12.75
CA ARG A 4 17.64 -1.09 14.20
C ARG A 4 16.36 -1.44 14.97
N TYR A 5 15.46 -2.19 14.36
CA TYR A 5 14.23 -2.67 15.00
C TYR A 5 13.97 -4.13 14.61
N THR A 6 13.31 -4.84 15.49
CA THR A 6 12.88 -6.22 15.25
C THR A 6 11.50 -6.25 14.56
N ARG A 7 11.07 -7.43 14.13
CA ARG A 7 9.74 -7.67 13.59
C ARG A 7 8.67 -7.39 14.64
N GLU A 8 8.89 -7.83 15.88
CA GLU A 8 7.97 -7.65 17.00
C GLU A 8 7.77 -6.17 17.33
N GLU A 9 8.85 -5.39 17.40
CA GLU A 9 8.78 -3.94 17.60
C GLU A 9 8.05 -3.22 16.47
N TYR A 10 8.19 -3.70 15.24
CA TYR A 10 7.45 -3.15 14.10
C TYR A 10 5.96 -3.44 14.21
N LEU A 11 5.58 -4.69 14.54
CA LEU A 11 4.19 -5.10 14.75
C LEU A 11 3.54 -4.33 15.91
N GLU A 12 4.24 -4.16 17.01
CA GLU A 12 3.75 -3.37 18.15
C GLU A 12 3.40 -1.94 17.73
N LYS A 13 4.26 -1.28 16.97
CA LYS A 13 4.00 0.06 16.46
C LYS A 13 2.81 0.10 15.50
N ALA A 14 2.68 -0.87 14.60
CA ALA A 14 1.53 -0.98 13.71
C ALA A 14 0.21 -1.16 14.50
N ASN A 15 0.23 -2.00 15.53
CA ASN A 15 -0.91 -2.24 16.41
C ASN A 15 -1.30 -0.99 17.20
N ILE A 16 -0.33 -0.19 17.65
CA ILE A 16 -0.59 1.10 18.30
C ILE A 16 -1.32 2.03 17.34
N ILE A 17 -0.85 2.14 16.09
CA ILE A 17 -1.53 2.97 15.09
C ILE A 17 -2.96 2.47 14.85
N ARG A 18 -3.16 1.17 14.66
CA ARG A 18 -4.51 0.57 14.48
C ARG A 18 -5.44 0.84 15.66
N LYS A 19 -4.90 0.83 16.88
CA LYS A 19 -5.68 1.12 18.10
C LYS A 19 -6.22 2.56 18.14
N TYR A 20 -5.41 3.54 17.76
CA TYR A 20 -5.76 4.95 17.84
C TYR A 20 -6.31 5.53 16.52
N MET A 21 -5.96 4.92 15.40
CA MET A 21 -6.34 5.33 14.05
C MET A 21 -6.75 4.10 13.22
N PRO A 22 -7.90 3.46 13.52
CA PRO A 22 -8.28 2.17 12.94
C PRO A 22 -8.44 2.20 11.41
N HIS A 23 -8.76 3.35 10.84
CA HIS A 23 -8.95 3.53 9.39
C HIS A 23 -7.73 4.13 8.68
N ALA A 24 -6.60 4.28 9.38
CA ALA A 24 -5.38 4.79 8.74
C ALA A 24 -4.87 3.84 7.65
N GLY A 25 -4.51 4.39 6.50
CA GLY A 25 -3.79 3.68 5.45
C GLY A 25 -2.34 3.45 5.87
N LEU A 26 -1.97 2.21 6.20
CA LEU A 26 -0.57 1.84 6.47
C LEU A 26 0.07 1.35 5.20
N THR A 27 1.19 1.95 4.82
CA THR A 27 1.96 1.57 3.64
C THR A 27 3.38 1.16 4.01
N THR A 28 4.03 0.35 3.16
CA THR A 28 5.42 -0.02 3.37
C THR A 28 6.13 -0.33 2.06
N ASP A 29 7.45 -0.20 2.08
CA ASP A 29 8.35 -0.64 1.03
C ASP A 29 9.04 -1.94 1.45
N ILE A 30 8.97 -2.98 0.62
CA ILE A 30 9.60 -4.27 0.88
C ILE A 30 10.58 -4.61 -0.24
N ILE A 31 11.81 -4.95 0.11
CA ILE A 31 12.82 -5.41 -0.84
C ILE A 31 12.92 -6.94 -0.73
N VAL A 32 12.71 -7.63 -1.84
CA VAL A 32 12.91 -9.09 -1.96
C VAL A 32 14.24 -9.43 -2.61
N GLY A 33 14.81 -10.57 -2.25
CA GLY A 33 16.05 -11.09 -2.83
C GLY A 33 17.28 -10.30 -2.38
N PHE A 34 17.26 -9.73 -1.17
CA PHE A 34 18.47 -9.17 -0.56
C PHE A 34 19.50 -10.27 -0.36
N PRO A 35 20.84 -9.99 -0.51
CA PRO A 35 21.86 -11.02 -0.35
C PRO A 35 21.74 -11.78 0.97
N GLY A 36 21.63 -13.10 0.89
CA GLY A 36 21.45 -13.98 2.03
C GLY A 36 20.01 -14.20 2.48
N GLU A 37 19.01 -13.61 1.83
CA GLU A 37 17.60 -13.85 2.16
C GLU A 37 17.23 -15.32 1.94
N SER A 38 16.94 -16.03 3.02
CA SER A 38 16.46 -17.42 2.99
C SER A 38 14.98 -17.50 2.55
N GLU A 39 14.46 -18.71 2.37
CA GLU A 39 13.02 -18.89 2.16
C GLU A 39 12.24 -18.55 3.43
N GLU A 40 12.79 -18.82 4.60
CA GLU A 40 12.17 -18.48 5.88
C GLU A 40 12.06 -16.95 6.07
N ASP A 41 13.11 -16.18 5.73
CA ASP A 41 13.05 -14.71 5.74
C ASP A 41 12.00 -14.17 4.79
N PHE A 42 11.83 -14.80 3.61
CA PHE A 42 10.78 -14.42 2.67
C PHE A 42 9.39 -14.73 3.24
N GLN A 43 9.20 -15.90 3.87
CA GLN A 43 7.93 -16.24 4.51
C GLN A 43 7.64 -15.32 5.70
N ASP A 44 8.65 -14.84 6.43
CA ASP A 44 8.47 -13.79 7.44
C ASP A 44 8.00 -12.47 6.84
N SER A 45 8.51 -12.10 5.67
CA SER A 45 8.02 -10.93 4.93
C SER A 45 6.57 -11.09 4.51
N MET A 46 6.14 -12.28 4.08
CA MET A 46 4.74 -12.59 3.77
C MET A 46 3.86 -12.56 5.02
N ARG A 47 4.36 -13.04 6.16
CA ARG A 47 3.63 -13.02 7.45
C ARG A 47 3.40 -11.60 7.95
N ILE A 48 4.40 -10.72 7.90
CA ILE A 48 4.26 -9.33 8.36
C ILE A 48 3.21 -8.57 7.55
N VAL A 49 3.10 -8.84 6.24
CA VAL A 49 2.05 -8.21 5.39
C VAL A 49 0.66 -8.62 5.87
N ARG A 50 0.46 -9.91 6.18
CA ARG A 50 -0.82 -10.41 6.70
C ARG A 50 -1.15 -9.85 8.08
N GLU A 51 -0.18 -9.81 8.98
CA GLU A 51 -0.38 -9.40 10.38
C GLU A 51 -0.66 -7.89 10.51
N VAL A 52 0.01 -7.06 9.71
CA VAL A 52 -0.21 -5.60 9.71
C VAL A 52 -1.44 -5.20 8.92
N GLY A 53 -1.76 -5.91 7.83
CA GLY A 53 -2.86 -5.55 6.94
C GLY A 53 -2.61 -4.20 6.26
N PHE A 54 -1.52 -4.08 5.51
CA PHE A 54 -1.19 -2.83 4.83
C PHE A 54 -2.24 -2.46 3.79
N SER A 55 -2.56 -1.17 3.71
CA SER A 55 -3.39 -0.63 2.64
C SER A 55 -2.69 -0.63 1.29
N ARG A 56 -1.37 -0.59 1.29
CA ARG A 56 -0.53 -0.69 0.08
C ARG A 56 0.88 -1.11 0.43
N ILE A 57 1.47 -1.96 -0.42
CA ILE A 57 2.90 -2.29 -0.34
C ILE A 57 3.59 -1.98 -1.66
N HIS A 58 4.81 -1.49 -1.59
CA HIS A 58 5.69 -1.34 -2.75
C HIS A 58 6.79 -2.40 -2.70
N VAL A 59 6.80 -3.30 -3.66
CA VAL A 59 7.73 -4.42 -3.72
C VAL A 59 8.87 -4.13 -4.67
N PHE A 60 10.08 -4.15 -4.16
CA PHE A 60 11.31 -3.92 -4.94
C PHE A 60 12.16 -5.19 -4.99
N LYS A 61 12.58 -5.59 -6.17
CA LYS A 61 13.64 -6.60 -6.32
C LYS A 61 14.99 -5.98 -6.00
N TYR A 62 15.78 -6.59 -5.10
CA TYR A 62 17.11 -6.11 -4.82
C TYR A 62 17.94 -5.98 -6.11
N SER A 63 18.51 -4.81 -6.31
CA SER A 63 19.44 -4.50 -7.40
C SER A 63 20.81 -4.08 -6.84
N LYS A 64 21.88 -4.68 -7.38
CA LYS A 64 23.25 -4.33 -7.00
C LYS A 64 23.56 -2.87 -7.35
N ARG A 65 23.97 -2.09 -6.35
CA ARG A 65 24.46 -0.73 -6.56
C ARG A 65 25.93 -0.65 -6.24
N LYS A 66 26.73 -0.11 -7.16
CA LYS A 66 28.18 0.10 -6.96
C LYS A 66 28.43 0.82 -5.62
N ASN A 67 29.55 0.48 -4.97
CA ASN A 67 29.99 1.10 -3.72
C ASN A 67 29.07 0.85 -2.50
N THR A 68 28.19 -0.16 -2.52
CA THR A 68 27.42 -0.58 -1.36
C THR A 68 27.95 -1.88 -0.76
N LYS A 69 27.85 -2.05 0.56
CA LYS A 69 28.22 -3.30 1.22
C LYS A 69 27.45 -4.49 0.67
N ALA A 70 26.16 -4.31 0.37
CA ALA A 70 25.30 -5.35 -0.17
C ALA A 70 25.74 -5.85 -1.56
N ALA A 71 26.38 -5.02 -2.37
CA ALA A 71 26.86 -5.41 -3.70
C ALA A 71 27.98 -6.46 -3.66
N VAL A 72 28.78 -6.47 -2.59
CA VAL A 72 29.92 -7.39 -2.40
C VAL A 72 29.61 -8.54 -1.42
N MET A 73 28.41 -8.59 -0.85
CA MET A 73 27.97 -9.69 0.00
C MET A 73 27.94 -11.00 -0.78
N LYS A 74 28.33 -12.08 -0.08
CA LYS A 74 28.11 -13.46 -0.58
C LYS A 74 26.62 -13.80 -0.62
N ASN A 75 26.27 -14.93 -1.22
CA ASN A 75 24.90 -15.45 -1.28
C ASN A 75 23.92 -14.48 -1.97
N GLN A 76 24.33 -13.93 -3.11
CA GLN A 76 23.45 -13.16 -3.99
C GLN A 76 22.31 -14.06 -4.48
N ILE A 77 21.09 -13.57 -4.41
CA ILE A 77 19.90 -14.32 -4.81
C ILE A 77 19.75 -14.28 -6.34
N ASP A 78 19.38 -15.40 -6.93
CA ASP A 78 19.15 -15.53 -8.36
C ASP A 78 17.97 -14.65 -8.85
N GLY A 79 18.05 -14.19 -10.09
CA GLY A 79 17.06 -13.30 -10.68
C GLY A 79 15.67 -13.95 -10.80
N LYS A 80 15.60 -15.26 -11.04
CA LYS A 80 14.35 -16.01 -11.12
C LYS A 80 13.66 -16.06 -9.74
N VAL A 81 14.42 -16.35 -8.69
CA VAL A 81 13.91 -16.38 -7.31
C VAL A 81 13.38 -14.99 -6.90
N LYS A 82 14.13 -13.91 -7.22
CA LYS A 82 13.67 -12.54 -6.96
C LYS A 82 12.34 -12.23 -7.67
N LYS A 83 12.20 -12.68 -8.93
CA LYS A 83 10.98 -12.50 -9.71
C LYS A 83 9.81 -13.23 -9.04
N GLU A 84 9.97 -14.51 -8.74
CA GLU A 84 8.93 -15.33 -8.09
C GLU A 84 8.49 -14.75 -6.73
N ARG A 85 9.45 -14.33 -5.89
CA ARG A 85 9.16 -13.70 -4.60
C ARG A 85 8.44 -12.38 -4.76
N SER A 86 8.86 -11.55 -5.73
CA SER A 86 8.22 -10.28 -6.02
C SER A 86 6.77 -10.46 -6.45
N GLU A 87 6.49 -11.40 -7.37
CA GLU A 87 5.14 -11.70 -7.87
C GLU A 87 4.22 -12.17 -6.74
N LYS A 88 4.69 -13.08 -5.89
CA LYS A 88 3.92 -13.56 -4.73
C LYS A 88 3.58 -12.44 -3.74
N LEU A 89 4.55 -11.57 -3.46
CA LEU A 89 4.35 -10.50 -2.49
C LEU A 89 3.47 -9.38 -3.05
N ILE A 90 3.57 -9.08 -4.35
CA ILE A 90 2.67 -8.14 -5.04
C ILE A 90 1.23 -8.66 -4.97
N ALA A 91 0.98 -9.91 -5.34
CA ALA A 91 -0.36 -10.50 -5.30
C ALA A 91 -0.97 -10.44 -3.89
N LEU A 92 -0.16 -10.74 -2.84
CA LEU A 92 -0.61 -10.60 -1.46
C LEU A 92 -0.91 -9.13 -1.11
N GLY A 93 -0.12 -8.19 -1.60
CA GLY A 93 -0.35 -6.76 -1.39
C GLY A 93 -1.64 -6.28 -2.02
N GLU A 94 -1.96 -6.74 -3.23
CA GLU A 94 -3.20 -6.43 -3.94
C GLU A 94 -4.43 -6.99 -3.18
N GLU A 95 -4.34 -8.20 -2.64
CA GLU A 95 -5.38 -8.79 -1.78
C GLU A 95 -5.68 -7.91 -0.56
N TYR A 96 -4.65 -7.47 0.16
CA TYR A 96 -4.82 -6.63 1.35
C TYR A 96 -5.25 -5.20 1.02
N GLN A 97 -4.84 -4.66 -0.12
CA GLN A 97 -5.35 -3.39 -0.62
C GLN A 97 -6.87 -3.47 -0.86
N GLU A 98 -7.33 -4.53 -1.54
CA GLU A 98 -8.76 -4.73 -1.80
C GLU A 98 -9.58 -4.88 -0.50
N ILE A 99 -9.04 -5.61 0.49
CA ILE A 99 -9.66 -5.73 1.83
C ILE A 99 -9.79 -4.34 2.47
N PHE A 100 -8.72 -3.54 2.45
CA PHE A 100 -8.72 -2.18 3.01
C PHE A 100 -9.74 -1.28 2.30
N GLU A 101 -9.83 -1.31 0.98
CA GLU A 101 -10.78 -0.53 0.20
C GLU A 101 -12.22 -0.96 0.53
N LYS A 102 -12.52 -2.26 0.57
CA LYS A 102 -13.84 -2.80 0.94
C LYS A 102 -14.29 -2.36 2.34
N GLU A 103 -13.39 -2.31 3.31
CA GLU A 103 -13.72 -1.80 4.64
C GLU A 103 -14.10 -0.31 4.60
N ASN A 104 -13.43 0.48 3.76
CA ASN A 104 -13.70 1.91 3.62
C ASN A 104 -14.97 2.24 2.78
N MET A 105 -15.50 1.27 2.02
CA MET A 105 -16.81 1.41 1.35
C MET A 105 -18.00 1.43 2.34
N LYS A 106 -17.80 0.94 3.56
CA LYS A 106 -18.86 0.82 4.58
C LYS A 106 -19.24 2.16 5.21
N THR A 107 -18.39 3.16 5.10
CA THR A 107 -18.57 4.47 5.73
C THR A 107 -18.30 5.60 4.74
N PRO A 108 -18.98 6.75 4.89
CA PRO A 108 -18.63 7.95 4.12
C PRO A 108 -17.17 8.34 4.27
N GLN A 109 -16.57 8.75 3.17
CA GLN A 109 -15.18 9.21 3.11
C GLN A 109 -15.11 10.68 2.72
N SER A 110 -14.13 11.40 3.25
CA SER A 110 -13.82 12.76 2.82
C SER A 110 -12.77 12.71 1.71
N VAL A 111 -13.04 13.34 0.57
CA VAL A 111 -12.18 13.33 -0.62
C VAL A 111 -11.82 14.76 -1.00
N LEU A 112 -10.53 15.03 -1.17
CA LEU A 112 -10.04 16.20 -1.89
C LEU A 112 -9.93 15.85 -3.37
N PHE A 113 -10.73 16.50 -4.22
CA PHE A 113 -10.65 16.39 -5.66
C PHE A 113 -9.59 17.35 -6.20
N GLU A 114 -8.58 16.85 -6.90
CA GLU A 114 -7.41 17.62 -7.34
C GLU A 114 -7.34 17.77 -8.86
N GLU A 115 -7.80 16.76 -9.60
CA GLU A 115 -7.72 16.71 -11.06
C GLU A 115 -9.12 16.73 -11.69
N ASP A 116 -9.24 17.37 -12.85
CA ASP A 116 -10.43 17.40 -13.68
C ASP A 116 -10.07 16.95 -15.09
N HIS A 117 -10.79 15.95 -15.59
CA HIS A 117 -10.70 15.44 -16.94
C HIS A 117 -12.10 15.42 -17.57
N GLU A 118 -12.48 16.54 -18.17
CA GLU A 118 -13.76 16.69 -18.90
C GLU A 118 -15.02 16.34 -18.07
N GLY A 119 -15.04 16.78 -16.80
CA GLY A 119 -16.15 16.55 -15.87
C GLY A 119 -16.08 15.24 -15.11
N GLU A 120 -15.00 14.46 -15.27
CA GLU A 120 -14.62 13.36 -14.39
C GLU A 120 -13.50 13.85 -13.45
N TYR A 121 -13.81 13.93 -12.16
CA TYR A 121 -12.92 14.47 -11.13
C TYR A 121 -12.24 13.35 -10.38
N TYR A 122 -10.92 13.51 -10.15
CA TYR A 122 -10.08 12.54 -9.44
C TYR A 122 -9.56 13.16 -8.15
N GLY A 123 -9.47 12.34 -7.11
CA GLY A 123 -8.99 12.78 -5.82
C GLY A 123 -8.59 11.63 -4.92
N TYR A 124 -8.23 12.00 -3.69
CA TYR A 124 -7.83 11.05 -2.67
C TYR A 124 -8.67 11.22 -1.41
N THR A 125 -9.01 10.09 -0.79
CA THR A 125 -9.54 10.09 0.58
C THR A 125 -8.45 10.48 1.58
N THR A 126 -8.85 10.80 2.81
CA THR A 126 -7.90 11.14 3.89
C THR A 126 -6.92 10.00 4.23
N ASN A 127 -7.25 8.76 3.86
CA ASN A 127 -6.41 7.58 4.02
C ASN A 127 -5.85 7.03 2.70
N TYR A 128 -5.78 7.90 1.65
CA TYR A 128 -5.11 7.68 0.38
C TYR A 128 -5.72 6.62 -0.55
N ILE A 129 -7.02 6.38 -0.47
CA ILE A 129 -7.72 5.66 -1.54
C ILE A 129 -7.93 6.64 -2.70
N ARG A 130 -7.48 6.29 -3.90
CA ARG A 130 -7.71 7.09 -5.11
C ARG A 130 -9.10 6.83 -5.63
N VAL A 131 -9.85 7.89 -5.84
CA VAL A 131 -11.24 7.81 -6.28
C VAL A 131 -11.51 8.74 -7.46
N LYS A 132 -12.62 8.45 -8.17
CA LYS A 132 -13.14 9.33 -9.21
C LYS A 132 -14.67 9.46 -9.13
N ALA A 133 -15.17 10.63 -9.50
CA ALA A 133 -16.59 10.94 -9.60
C ALA A 133 -16.89 11.80 -10.83
N LYS A 134 -18.05 11.59 -11.44
CA LYS A 134 -18.58 12.51 -12.46
C LYS A 134 -19.41 13.62 -11.80
N SER A 135 -19.23 14.84 -12.24
CA SER A 135 -19.97 15.98 -11.72
C SER A 135 -20.19 17.05 -12.79
N GLN A 136 -21.37 17.69 -12.74
CA GLN A 136 -21.67 18.87 -13.56
C GLN A 136 -21.17 20.18 -12.89
N ILE A 137 -20.88 20.14 -11.60
CA ILE A 137 -20.30 21.25 -10.88
C ILE A 137 -18.80 21.05 -10.74
N ASP A 138 -18.06 22.13 -10.76
CA ASP A 138 -16.62 22.09 -10.56
C ASP A 138 -16.27 21.61 -9.14
N LEU A 139 -15.53 20.51 -9.05
CA LEU A 139 -15.04 19.90 -7.80
C LEU A 139 -13.56 20.16 -7.55
N LYS A 140 -12.84 20.75 -8.49
CA LYS A 140 -11.38 20.95 -8.36
C LYS A 140 -11.02 21.75 -7.12
N ASN A 141 -10.07 21.26 -6.36
CA ASN A 141 -9.63 21.81 -5.08
C ASN A 141 -10.76 21.91 -4.02
N LYS A 142 -11.78 21.05 -4.12
CA LYS A 142 -12.86 20.99 -3.13
C LYS A 142 -12.83 19.67 -2.38
N ILE A 143 -13.17 19.76 -1.10
CA ILE A 143 -13.37 18.57 -0.26
C ILE A 143 -14.85 18.25 -0.25
N LYS A 144 -15.19 16.99 -0.56
CA LYS A 144 -16.56 16.49 -0.55
C LYS A 144 -16.66 15.17 0.23
N SER A 145 -17.83 14.96 0.84
CA SER A 145 -18.17 13.67 1.40
C SER A 145 -18.65 12.74 0.28
N VAL A 146 -18.08 11.54 0.23
CA VAL A 146 -18.40 10.55 -0.82
C VAL A 146 -18.66 9.18 -0.22
N LYS A 147 -19.41 8.38 -0.98
CA LYS A 147 -19.51 6.93 -0.79
C LYS A 147 -18.69 6.24 -1.89
N ILE A 148 -17.74 5.40 -1.51
CA ILE A 148 -16.99 4.56 -2.44
C ILE A 148 -17.91 3.42 -2.91
N LEU A 149 -17.95 3.17 -4.22
CA LEU A 149 -18.88 2.24 -4.86
C LEU A 149 -18.24 0.90 -5.23
N ASP A 150 -16.95 0.91 -5.53
CA ASP A 150 -16.17 -0.26 -5.91
C ASP A 150 -14.72 -0.18 -5.42
N THR A 151 -13.90 -1.15 -5.77
CA THR A 151 -12.47 -1.22 -5.48
C THR A 151 -11.66 -1.24 -6.77
N GLY A 152 -10.39 -0.87 -6.71
CA GLY A 152 -9.47 -0.94 -7.84
C GLY A 152 -8.42 0.15 -7.81
N GLU A 153 -7.63 0.26 -8.86
CA GLU A 153 -6.57 1.28 -8.96
C GLU A 153 -7.13 2.70 -8.78
N ILE A 154 -8.33 2.96 -9.30
CA ILE A 154 -9.11 4.18 -9.10
C ILE A 154 -10.56 3.76 -8.86
N ALA A 155 -11.02 3.85 -7.61
CA ALA A 155 -12.37 3.47 -7.23
C ALA A 155 -13.41 4.50 -7.69
N ASN A 156 -14.56 4.05 -8.13
CA ASN A 156 -15.68 4.96 -8.37
C ASN A 156 -16.30 5.42 -7.06
N CYS A 157 -16.70 6.68 -7.00
CA CYS A 157 -17.41 7.19 -5.83
C CYS A 157 -18.59 8.08 -6.23
N GLU A 158 -19.54 8.21 -5.31
CA GLU A 158 -20.70 9.08 -5.39
C GLU A 158 -20.62 10.16 -4.32
N ILE A 159 -20.92 11.41 -4.69
CA ILE A 159 -20.96 12.55 -3.75
C ILE A 159 -22.25 12.43 -2.95
N ILE A 160 -22.16 12.44 -1.62
CA ILE A 160 -23.30 12.25 -0.70
C ILE A 160 -23.59 13.45 0.20
N GLY A 161 -22.87 14.54 0.03
CA GLY A 161 -23.08 15.76 0.83
C GLY A 161 -22.31 16.95 0.26
N ASP A 162 -22.76 18.13 0.65
CA ASP A 162 -22.15 19.42 0.29
C ASP A 162 -20.78 19.64 0.98
#